data_bba914d4e2423cb0e1317e6325fad843
#
_entry.id   bba914d4e2423cb0e1317e6325fad843
#
_cell.length_a   1.000
_cell.length_b   1.000
_cell.length_c   1.000
_cell.angle_alpha   90.00
_cell.angle_beta   90.00
_cell.angle_gamma   90.00
#
_symmetry.space_group_name_H-M   'P 1'
#
loop_
_entity.id
_entity.type
_entity.pdbx_description
1 polymer ?
#
loop_
_entity_poly.entity_id
_entity_poly.type
_entity_poly.pdbx_seq_one_letter_code
_entity_poly.pdbx_strand_id
1 'polypeptide(L)'
;TRGRPGVHLYGDFNLSSQGEDIVSGLVHSLPVGKTQRKQLKLEGMSLQEAFPGIYKRIHALARDLLENLGFAHQEIEFTFESEKPEDLYILQVRNQNIRCDTHLEVFEGKKEDMALVGRGIGIGGGALSGILAFGDDDLALFAEKYPEKKTILVRPDTVPDDIGMIFKCDGLLTARGGITSHAA
;
A
#
# COMPACT_ATOMS: atom_id res chain seq x y z
N THR A 1 0.76 -12.77 1.65
CA THR A 1 -0.12 -13.42 0.66
C THR A 1 -0.69 -14.71 1.25
N ARG A 2 -2.00 -14.69 1.60
CA ARG A 2 -2.68 -15.88 2.16
C ARG A 2 -2.47 -17.09 1.23
N GLY A 3 -1.96 -18.19 1.78
CA GLY A 3 -1.90 -19.50 1.12
C GLY A 3 -0.60 -19.87 0.42
N ARG A 4 0.46 -19.08 0.48
CA ARG A 4 1.78 -19.50 0.00
C ARG A 4 2.70 -19.77 1.18
N PRO A 5 3.31 -20.96 1.29
CA PRO A 5 4.28 -21.24 2.33
C PRO A 5 5.54 -20.39 2.15
N GLY A 6 6.16 -19.98 3.26
CA GLY A 6 7.41 -19.24 3.29
C GLY A 6 7.25 -17.72 3.44
N VAL A 7 8.37 -17.05 3.61
CA VAL A 7 8.46 -15.60 3.77
C VAL A 7 8.44 -14.93 2.40
N HIS A 8 7.61 -13.92 2.24
CA HIS A 8 7.48 -13.16 1.00
C HIS A 8 7.64 -11.68 1.29
N LEU A 9 8.53 -11.04 0.53
CA LEU A 9 8.65 -9.59 0.54
C LEU A 9 7.59 -8.97 -0.37
N TYR A 10 6.95 -7.93 0.12
CA TYR A 10 5.98 -7.13 -0.58
C TYR A 10 6.19 -5.66 -0.18
N GLY A 11 6.26 -4.77 -1.14
CA GLY A 11 6.51 -3.36 -0.89
C GLY A 11 7.07 -2.66 -2.11
N ASP A 12 7.53 -1.45 -1.91
CA ASP A 12 7.99 -0.56 -2.96
C ASP A 12 9.43 -0.13 -2.69
N PHE A 13 10.16 0.19 -3.74
CA PHE A 13 11.47 0.84 -3.65
C PHE A 13 11.61 1.91 -4.72
N ASN A 14 12.52 2.83 -4.51
CA ASN A 14 12.87 3.85 -5.48
C ASN A 14 14.38 4.08 -5.52
N LEU A 15 14.86 4.58 -6.65
CA LEU A 15 16.27 4.94 -6.84
C LEU A 15 16.42 6.45 -6.70
N SER A 16 17.48 6.86 -5.99
CA SER A 16 17.88 8.27 -5.87
C SER A 16 16.78 9.19 -5.34
N SER A 17 15.95 8.67 -4.42
CA SER A 17 14.89 9.44 -3.74
C SER A 17 15.02 9.33 -2.23
N GLN A 18 14.48 10.31 -1.52
CA GLN A 18 14.33 10.25 -0.07
C GLN A 18 13.03 9.52 0.29
N GLY A 19 12.94 8.98 1.52
CA GLY A 19 11.74 8.28 1.98
C GLY A 19 10.48 9.15 1.90
N GLU A 20 10.61 10.45 2.14
CA GLU A 20 9.53 11.44 2.02
C GLU A 20 8.96 11.54 0.61
N ASP A 21 9.79 11.38 -0.43
CA ASP A 21 9.35 11.42 -1.83
C ASP A 21 8.47 10.21 -2.18
N ILE A 22 8.76 9.06 -1.58
CA ILE A 22 7.98 7.83 -1.76
C ILE A 22 6.63 7.96 -1.05
N VAL A 23 6.66 8.43 0.19
CA VAL A 23 5.46 8.58 1.03
C VAL A 23 4.53 9.65 0.46
N SER A 24 5.06 10.75 -0.08
CA SER A 24 4.26 11.81 -0.72
C SER A 24 3.74 11.43 -2.11
N GLY A 25 4.16 10.28 -2.67
CA GLY A 25 3.75 9.85 -4.01
C GLY A 25 4.29 10.69 -5.16
N LEU A 26 5.32 11.50 -4.91
CA LEU A 26 5.96 12.35 -5.92
C LEU A 26 6.76 11.55 -6.96
N VAL A 27 7.12 10.31 -6.62
CA VAL A 27 7.91 9.42 -7.48
C VAL A 27 7.17 8.12 -7.75
N HIS A 28 7.36 7.57 -8.95
CA HIS A 28 6.85 6.25 -9.30
C HIS A 28 7.68 5.17 -8.63
N SER A 29 7.11 4.56 -7.61
CA SER A 29 7.74 3.45 -6.91
C SER A 29 7.75 2.19 -7.75
N LEU A 30 8.84 1.44 -7.64
CA LEU A 30 9.01 0.14 -8.28
C LEU A 30 8.75 -0.99 -7.27
N PRO A 31 8.21 -2.13 -7.69
CA PRO A 31 7.87 -3.23 -6.77
C PRO A 31 9.12 -3.95 -6.27
N VAL A 32 9.12 -4.39 -5.01
CA VAL A 32 10.21 -5.18 -4.43
C VAL A 32 10.29 -6.57 -5.05
N GLY A 33 9.16 -7.25 -5.24
CA GLY A 33 9.12 -8.64 -5.71
C GLY A 33 8.63 -8.83 -7.15
N LYS A 34 9.22 -9.81 -7.88
CA LYS A 34 8.75 -10.23 -9.22
C LYS A 34 7.29 -10.66 -9.22
N THR A 35 6.85 -11.34 -8.17
CA THR A 35 5.47 -11.82 -8.03
C THR A 35 4.52 -10.64 -7.91
N GLN A 36 4.86 -9.66 -7.09
CA GLN A 36 4.12 -8.41 -6.93
C GLN A 36 4.00 -7.68 -8.26
N ARG A 37 5.12 -7.49 -8.98
CA ARG A 37 5.13 -6.85 -10.31
C ARG A 37 4.16 -7.52 -11.29
N LYS A 38 4.20 -8.86 -11.35
CA LYS A 38 3.33 -9.63 -12.25
C LYS A 38 1.85 -9.55 -11.86
N GLN A 39 1.55 -9.64 -10.57
CA GLN A 39 0.17 -9.57 -10.06
C GLN A 39 -0.48 -8.22 -10.30
N LEU A 40 0.29 -7.14 -10.08
CA LEU A 40 -0.18 -5.76 -10.24
C LEU A 40 0.00 -5.24 -11.68
N LYS A 41 0.63 -6.04 -12.59
CA LYS A 41 0.95 -5.65 -13.97
C LYS A 41 1.71 -4.33 -14.05
N LEU A 42 2.66 -4.13 -13.13
CA LEU A 42 3.49 -2.93 -13.07
C LEU A 42 4.60 -2.97 -14.12
N GLU A 43 4.90 -1.81 -14.67
CA GLU A 43 6.04 -1.59 -15.56
C GLU A 43 7.35 -1.49 -14.77
N GLY A 44 8.48 -1.58 -15.46
CA GLY A 44 9.80 -1.52 -14.85
C GLY A 44 10.26 -2.86 -14.24
N MET A 45 11.43 -2.84 -13.63
CA MET A 45 12.02 -4.01 -12.97
C MET A 45 11.75 -3.97 -11.46
N SER A 46 11.49 -5.12 -10.87
CA SER A 46 11.43 -5.25 -9.41
C SER A 46 12.84 -5.16 -8.81
N LEU A 47 12.94 -4.83 -7.50
CA LEU A 47 14.19 -4.90 -6.74
C LEU A 47 14.86 -6.28 -6.89
N GLN A 48 14.04 -7.34 -6.89
CA GLN A 48 14.53 -8.72 -7.08
C GLN A 48 15.22 -8.94 -8.43
N GLU A 49 14.84 -8.19 -9.47
CA GLU A 49 15.41 -8.28 -10.82
C GLU A 49 16.61 -7.34 -10.98
N ALA A 50 16.48 -6.11 -10.52
CA ALA A 50 17.50 -5.08 -10.66
C ALA A 50 18.67 -5.28 -9.68
N PHE A 51 18.38 -5.63 -8.42
CA PHE A 51 19.36 -5.75 -7.34
C PHE A 51 19.20 -7.07 -6.58
N PRO A 52 19.50 -8.21 -7.21
CA PRO A 52 19.24 -9.54 -6.62
C PRO A 52 20.02 -9.80 -5.33
N GLY A 53 21.20 -9.18 -5.14
CA GLY A 53 21.99 -9.28 -3.93
C GLY A 53 21.32 -8.59 -2.74
N ILE A 54 20.86 -7.36 -2.94
CA ILE A 54 20.09 -6.57 -1.96
C ILE A 54 18.80 -7.30 -1.59
N TYR A 55 18.03 -7.74 -2.60
CA TYR A 55 16.79 -8.48 -2.36
C TYR A 55 17.02 -9.74 -1.50
N LYS A 56 18.04 -10.55 -1.81
CA LYS A 56 18.37 -11.75 -1.03
C LYS A 56 18.73 -11.41 0.42
N ARG A 57 19.43 -10.30 0.64
CA ARG A 57 19.82 -9.86 2.00
C ARG A 57 18.61 -9.45 2.81
N ILE A 58 17.70 -8.63 2.25
CA ILE A 58 16.44 -8.24 2.91
C ILE A 58 15.57 -9.48 3.18
N HIS A 59 15.47 -10.38 2.21
CA HIS A 59 14.70 -11.61 2.38
C HIS A 59 15.24 -12.50 3.50
N ALA A 60 16.57 -12.61 3.62
CA ALA A 60 17.21 -13.36 4.70
C ALA A 60 16.92 -12.73 6.07
N LEU A 61 16.99 -11.40 6.18
CA LEU A 61 16.64 -10.67 7.41
C LEU A 61 15.16 -10.87 7.77
N ALA A 62 14.26 -10.73 6.81
CA ALA A 62 12.83 -10.94 7.05
C ALA A 62 12.54 -12.37 7.52
N ARG A 63 13.20 -13.36 6.93
CA ARG A 63 13.09 -14.75 7.34
C ARG A 63 13.60 -14.97 8.76
N ASP A 64 14.74 -14.37 9.10
CA ASP A 64 15.33 -14.48 10.44
C ASP A 64 14.41 -13.89 11.52
N LEU A 65 13.82 -12.73 11.25
CA LEU A 65 12.84 -12.09 12.12
C LEU A 65 11.60 -12.98 12.37
N LEU A 66 11.06 -13.60 11.33
CA LEU A 66 9.84 -14.38 11.44
C LEU A 66 10.08 -15.81 11.94
N GLU A 67 11.08 -16.52 11.39
CA GLU A 67 11.28 -17.94 11.64
C GLU A 67 12.15 -18.21 12.87
N ASN A 68 13.21 -17.42 13.09
CA ASN A 68 14.16 -17.63 14.18
C ASN A 68 13.80 -16.81 15.44
N LEU A 69 13.36 -15.56 15.26
CA LEU A 69 13.01 -14.69 16.38
C LEU A 69 11.52 -14.70 16.74
N GLY A 70 10.68 -15.35 15.91
CA GLY A 70 9.25 -15.55 16.19
C GLY A 70 8.42 -14.27 16.14
N PHE A 71 8.90 -13.22 15.49
CA PHE A 71 8.11 -12.00 15.31
C PHE A 71 6.93 -12.25 14.37
N ALA A 72 5.87 -11.46 14.55
CA ALA A 72 4.77 -11.38 13.59
C ALA A 72 5.23 -10.70 12.29
N HIS A 73 4.32 -10.46 11.36
CA HIS A 73 4.63 -9.75 10.12
C HIS A 73 5.31 -8.41 10.40
N GLN A 74 6.42 -8.16 9.71
CA GLN A 74 7.27 -6.99 9.90
C GLN A 74 7.19 -6.06 8.70
N GLU A 75 7.21 -4.77 8.97
CA GLU A 75 7.48 -3.71 8.00
C GLU A 75 8.93 -3.27 8.18
N ILE A 76 9.68 -3.24 7.07
CA ILE A 76 11.12 -2.96 7.07
C ILE A 76 11.37 -1.78 6.14
N GLU A 77 11.92 -0.70 6.69
CA GLU A 77 12.44 0.42 5.91
C GLU A 77 13.94 0.24 5.69
N PHE A 78 14.40 0.43 4.45
CA PHE A 78 15.79 0.19 4.10
C PHE A 78 16.29 1.20 3.06
N THR A 79 17.61 1.35 3.02
CA THR A 79 18.33 2.02 1.94
C THR A 79 19.57 1.23 1.55
N PHE A 80 20.17 1.52 0.41
CA PHE A 80 21.42 0.93 -0.03
C PHE A 80 22.22 1.91 -0.89
N GLU A 81 23.54 1.88 -0.77
CA GLU A 81 24.44 2.81 -1.46
C GLU A 81 25.02 2.22 -2.75
N SER A 82 25.06 0.89 -2.85
CA SER A 82 25.53 0.19 -4.05
C SER A 82 24.77 -1.14 -4.25
N GLU A 83 25.07 -1.87 -5.32
CA GLU A 83 24.48 -3.18 -5.61
C GLU A 83 24.97 -4.30 -4.66
N LYS A 84 25.97 -4.01 -3.82
CA LYS A 84 26.55 -4.98 -2.91
C LYS A 84 25.65 -5.20 -1.70
N PRO A 85 25.44 -6.46 -1.27
CA PRO A 85 24.58 -6.76 -0.12
C PRO A 85 25.05 -6.14 1.20
N GLU A 86 26.34 -5.89 1.36
CA GLU A 86 26.95 -5.25 2.52
C GLU A 86 26.62 -3.76 2.65
N ASP A 87 26.27 -3.12 1.54
CA ASP A 87 25.90 -1.70 1.49
C ASP A 87 24.39 -1.48 1.71
N LEU A 88 23.69 -2.51 2.19
CA LEU A 88 22.29 -2.42 2.64
C LEU A 88 22.22 -1.95 4.09
N TYR A 89 21.44 -0.92 4.34
CA TYR A 89 21.16 -0.35 5.66
C TYR A 89 19.67 -0.50 5.99
N ILE A 90 19.39 -1.04 7.17
CA ILE A 90 18.04 -1.09 7.71
C ILE A 90 17.81 0.17 8.54
N LEU A 91 16.83 0.95 8.17
CA LEU A 91 16.50 2.22 8.82
C LEU A 91 15.51 2.02 9.96
N GLN A 92 14.50 1.16 9.73
CA GLN A 92 13.45 0.88 10.70
C GLN A 92 12.91 -0.54 10.51
N VAL A 93 12.52 -1.17 11.63
CA VAL A 93 11.72 -2.40 11.65
C VAL A 93 10.60 -2.21 12.66
N ARG A 94 9.36 -2.51 12.25
CA ARG A 94 8.18 -2.43 13.11
C ARG A 94 7.20 -3.56 12.84
N ASN A 95 6.37 -3.89 13.82
CA ASN A 95 5.29 -4.85 13.63
C ASN A 95 4.26 -4.26 12.65
N GLN A 96 3.91 -5.03 11.64
CA GLN A 96 2.82 -4.68 10.75
C GLN A 96 1.48 -5.07 11.40
N ASN A 97 0.62 -4.11 11.66
CA ASN A 97 -0.74 -4.35 12.13
C ASN A 97 -1.61 -4.83 10.96
N ILE A 98 -1.63 -6.13 10.72
CA ILE A 98 -2.55 -6.72 9.75
C ILE A 98 -3.93 -6.83 10.42
N ARG A 99 -4.82 -5.92 10.11
CA ARG A 99 -6.23 -6.09 10.42
C ARG A 99 -6.78 -7.22 9.53
N CYS A 100 -7.00 -8.37 10.12
CA CYS A 100 -7.74 -9.46 9.48
C CYS A 100 -9.24 -9.19 9.68
N ASP A 101 -9.81 -8.30 8.86
CA ASP A 101 -11.25 -8.22 8.77
C ASP A 101 -11.77 -9.52 8.13
N THR A 102 -12.50 -10.30 8.91
CA THR A 102 -13.07 -11.59 8.49
C THR A 102 -14.30 -11.41 7.60
N HIS A 103 -14.87 -10.20 7.53
CA HIS A 103 -16.01 -9.87 6.69
C HIS A 103 -15.61 -8.84 5.63
N LEU A 104 -15.18 -9.34 4.47
CA LEU A 104 -14.96 -8.51 3.29
C LEU A 104 -16.28 -8.30 2.58
N GLU A 105 -16.74 -7.05 2.49
CA GLU A 105 -17.84 -6.70 1.62
C GLU A 105 -17.42 -6.92 0.16
N VAL A 106 -18.29 -7.49 -0.64
CA VAL A 106 -18.09 -7.72 -2.07
C VAL A 106 -19.31 -7.19 -2.84
N PHE A 107 -19.09 -6.75 -4.07
CA PHE A 107 -20.20 -6.36 -4.92
C PHE A 107 -21.01 -7.58 -5.33
N GLU A 108 -22.33 -7.49 -5.22
CA GLU A 108 -23.24 -8.43 -5.84
C GLU A 108 -23.37 -8.10 -7.33
N GLY A 109 -23.29 -9.12 -8.17
CA GLY A 109 -23.43 -8.98 -9.61
C GLY A 109 -22.20 -9.38 -10.40
N LYS A 110 -22.34 -9.38 -11.72
CA LYS A 110 -21.25 -9.74 -12.63
C LYS A 110 -20.41 -8.51 -12.94
N LYS A 111 -19.12 -8.69 -12.97
CA LYS A 111 -18.15 -7.63 -13.29
C LYS A 111 -18.41 -7.02 -14.67
N GLU A 112 -18.94 -7.81 -15.59
CA GLU A 112 -19.26 -7.42 -16.96
C GLU A 112 -20.42 -6.42 -17.04
N ASP A 113 -21.28 -6.39 -16.02
CA ASP A 113 -22.43 -5.48 -15.93
C ASP A 113 -22.05 -4.10 -15.36
N MET A 114 -20.79 -3.93 -14.93
CA MET A 114 -20.28 -2.70 -14.32
C MET A 114 -19.41 -1.93 -15.31
N ALA A 115 -19.62 -0.61 -15.40
CA ALA A 115 -18.76 0.26 -16.19
C ALA A 115 -17.40 0.43 -15.49
N LEU A 116 -16.33 -0.01 -16.13
CA LEU A 116 -14.95 0.21 -15.65
C LEU A 116 -14.56 1.66 -15.91
N VAL A 117 -14.40 2.46 -14.84
CA VAL A 117 -13.96 3.85 -14.91
C VAL A 117 -12.43 3.96 -14.83
N GLY A 118 -11.80 3.09 -14.05
CA GLY A 118 -10.34 3.13 -13.87
C GLY A 118 -9.80 1.88 -13.19
N ARG A 119 -8.46 1.86 -13.03
CA ARG A 119 -7.74 0.81 -12.29
C ARG A 119 -6.82 1.45 -11.28
N GLY A 120 -6.68 0.85 -10.12
CA GLY A 120 -5.82 1.33 -9.04
C GLY A 120 -5.28 0.19 -8.20
N ILE A 121 -4.50 0.54 -7.20
CA ILE A 121 -3.97 -0.37 -6.19
C ILE A 121 -4.95 -0.35 -5.02
N GLY A 122 -5.61 -1.49 -4.76
CA GLY A 122 -6.51 -1.63 -3.61
C GLY A 122 -5.74 -2.00 -2.34
N ILE A 123 -6.02 -1.28 -1.25
CA ILE A 123 -5.44 -1.50 0.07
C ILE A 123 -6.58 -1.83 1.03
N GLY A 124 -6.36 -2.76 1.95
CA GLY A 124 -7.37 -3.20 2.92
C GLY A 124 -8.30 -4.30 2.42
N GLY A 125 -8.57 -4.39 1.13
CA GLY A 125 -9.49 -5.37 0.55
C GLY A 125 -10.97 -5.05 0.77
N GLY A 126 -11.85 -5.73 0.02
CA GLY A 126 -13.28 -5.49 0.06
C GLY A 126 -13.79 -4.53 -1.01
N ALA A 127 -15.10 -4.31 -1.02
CA ALA A 127 -15.79 -3.41 -1.92
C ALA A 127 -16.52 -2.33 -1.12
N LEU A 128 -16.50 -1.10 -1.62
CA LEU A 128 -17.20 0.04 -1.02
C LEU A 128 -17.93 0.81 -2.10
N SER A 129 -19.21 1.10 -1.83
CA SER A 129 -20.03 1.99 -2.63
C SER A 129 -20.46 3.17 -1.76
N GLY A 130 -20.32 4.39 -2.28
CA GLY A 130 -20.63 5.60 -1.51
C GLY A 130 -20.67 6.86 -2.35
N ILE A 131 -20.92 8.00 -1.70
CA ILE A 131 -20.89 9.33 -2.31
C ILE A 131 -19.46 9.84 -2.32
N LEU A 132 -19.03 10.46 -3.41
CA LEU A 132 -17.69 11.06 -3.52
C LEU A 132 -17.66 12.43 -2.85
N ALA A 133 -16.77 12.59 -1.88
CA ALA A 133 -16.47 13.86 -1.19
C ALA A 133 -15.07 14.33 -1.59
N PHE A 134 -14.90 15.62 -1.83
CA PHE A 134 -13.63 16.22 -2.27
C PHE A 134 -12.98 17.10 -1.19
N GLY A 135 -13.67 17.29 -0.06
CA GLY A 135 -13.19 18.10 1.06
C GLY A 135 -14.04 17.95 2.31
N ASP A 136 -13.67 18.70 3.35
CA ASP A 136 -14.35 18.63 4.66
C ASP A 136 -15.79 19.15 4.59
N ASP A 137 -16.03 20.17 3.76
CA ASP A 137 -17.40 20.72 3.56
C ASP A 137 -18.35 19.68 2.97
N ASP A 138 -17.87 18.89 1.99
CA ASP A 138 -18.64 17.80 1.40
C ASP A 138 -18.93 16.71 2.43
N LEU A 139 -17.94 16.33 3.24
CA LEU A 139 -18.10 15.33 4.29
C LEU A 139 -19.14 15.77 5.33
N ALA A 140 -19.08 17.03 5.77
CA ALA A 140 -20.05 17.60 6.70
C ALA A 140 -21.46 17.64 6.12
N LEU A 141 -21.58 18.11 4.88
CA LEU A 141 -22.87 18.17 4.16
C LEU A 141 -23.48 16.78 3.98
N PHE A 142 -22.69 15.79 3.60
CA PHE A 142 -23.20 14.44 3.34
C PHE A 142 -23.53 13.70 4.62
N ALA A 143 -22.80 13.92 5.71
CA ALA A 143 -23.12 13.38 7.02
C ALA A 143 -24.49 13.89 7.53
N GLU A 144 -24.83 15.16 7.25
CA GLU A 144 -26.12 15.74 7.62
C GLU A 144 -27.25 15.26 6.69
N LYS A 145 -27.01 15.30 5.36
CA LYS A 145 -28.07 15.13 4.36
C LYS A 145 -28.34 13.67 3.99
N TYR A 146 -27.32 12.81 4.12
CA TYR A 146 -27.37 11.40 3.74
C TYR A 146 -26.68 10.50 4.76
N PRO A 147 -27.12 10.50 6.04
CA PRO A 147 -26.42 9.79 7.13
C PRO A 147 -26.36 8.28 6.94
N GLU A 148 -27.24 7.71 6.10
CA GLU A 148 -27.24 6.26 5.78
C GLU A 148 -26.26 5.87 4.67
N LYS A 149 -25.69 6.84 3.97
CA LYS A 149 -24.80 6.57 2.84
C LYS A 149 -23.33 6.68 3.27
N LYS A 150 -22.54 5.71 2.83
CA LYS A 150 -21.10 5.75 3.00
C LYS A 150 -20.48 6.85 2.13
N THR A 151 -19.37 7.41 2.59
CA THR A 151 -18.63 8.46 1.89
C THR A 151 -17.24 7.99 1.48
N ILE A 152 -16.81 8.38 0.28
CA ILE A 152 -15.49 8.11 -0.27
C ILE A 152 -14.79 9.44 -0.50
N LEU A 153 -13.74 9.72 0.29
CA LEU A 153 -12.93 10.91 0.12
C LEU A 153 -12.01 10.76 -1.10
N VAL A 154 -12.04 11.72 -2.01
CA VAL A 154 -11.22 11.74 -3.21
C VAL A 154 -10.19 12.85 -3.11
N ARG A 155 -8.90 12.49 -3.19
CA ARG A 155 -7.78 13.43 -3.10
C ARG A 155 -6.75 13.17 -4.21
N PRO A 156 -6.00 14.18 -4.67
CA PRO A 156 -4.84 13.94 -5.54
C PRO A 156 -3.78 13.07 -4.87
N ASP A 157 -3.48 13.34 -3.62
CA ASP A 157 -2.65 12.62 -2.67
C ASP A 157 -3.13 12.94 -1.25
N THR A 158 -2.50 12.36 -0.23
CA THR A 158 -2.81 12.64 1.17
C THR A 158 -1.63 13.31 1.85
N VAL A 159 -1.95 14.31 2.66
CA VAL A 159 -1.00 15.00 3.52
C VAL A 159 -1.41 14.82 5.00
N PRO A 160 -0.51 15.03 5.97
CA PRO A 160 -0.84 14.86 7.40
C PRO A 160 -2.08 15.65 7.86
N ASP A 161 -2.33 16.82 7.25
CA ASP A 161 -3.50 17.65 7.56
C ASP A 161 -4.84 17.02 7.12
N ASP A 162 -4.80 16.05 6.20
CA ASP A 162 -6.00 15.32 5.75
C ASP A 162 -6.51 14.28 6.76
N ILE A 163 -5.75 13.97 7.81
CA ILE A 163 -6.08 12.94 8.81
C ILE A 163 -7.49 13.16 9.40
N GLY A 164 -7.84 14.41 9.70
CA GLY A 164 -9.16 14.75 10.22
C GLY A 164 -10.32 14.38 9.29
N MET A 165 -10.12 14.51 7.97
CA MET A 165 -11.10 14.12 6.94
C MET A 165 -11.13 12.61 6.73
N ILE A 166 -9.96 11.97 6.77
CA ILE A 166 -9.83 10.52 6.59
C ILE A 166 -10.61 9.75 7.66
N PHE A 167 -10.61 10.22 8.89
CA PHE A 167 -11.42 9.61 9.97
C PHE A 167 -12.92 9.81 9.84
N LYS A 168 -13.37 10.76 9.01
CA LYS A 168 -14.79 11.05 8.78
C LYS A 168 -15.38 10.31 7.58
N CYS A 169 -14.56 9.65 6.76
CA CYS A 169 -15.01 8.92 5.56
C CYS A 169 -14.89 7.40 5.74
N ASP A 170 -15.65 6.65 4.93
CA ASP A 170 -15.64 5.19 4.93
C ASP A 170 -14.61 4.60 3.97
N GLY A 171 -14.15 5.40 3.02
CA GLY A 171 -13.14 5.01 2.04
C GLY A 171 -12.37 6.19 1.50
N LEU A 172 -11.18 5.90 0.97
CA LEU A 172 -10.28 6.89 0.40
C LEU A 172 -9.84 6.47 -1.00
N LEU A 173 -9.91 7.40 -1.94
CA LEU A 173 -9.43 7.25 -3.30
C LEU A 173 -8.40 8.35 -3.59
N THR A 174 -7.17 7.97 -3.90
CA THR A 174 -6.11 8.91 -4.27
C THR A 174 -5.63 8.70 -5.70
N ALA A 175 -5.24 9.79 -6.37
CA ALA A 175 -4.65 9.72 -7.71
C ALA A 175 -3.17 9.31 -7.66
N ARG A 176 -2.51 9.54 -6.53
CA ARG A 176 -1.09 9.25 -6.29
C ARG A 176 -0.92 8.49 -4.98
N GLY A 177 0.22 7.82 -4.84
CA GLY A 177 0.59 7.06 -3.66
C GLY A 177 0.82 5.58 -3.96
N GLY A 178 1.62 4.94 -3.13
CA GLY A 178 1.88 3.50 -3.13
C GLY A 178 1.20 2.81 -1.96
N ILE A 179 1.46 1.52 -1.81
CA ILE A 179 0.93 0.69 -0.70
C ILE A 179 1.45 1.19 0.67
N THR A 180 2.57 1.90 0.68
CA THR A 180 3.22 2.46 1.87
C THR A 180 2.95 3.95 2.07
N SER A 181 2.07 4.56 1.26
CA SER A 181 1.70 5.97 1.40
C SER A 181 0.86 6.21 2.67
N HIS A 182 0.73 7.48 3.08
CA HIS A 182 -0.14 7.87 4.21
C HIS A 182 -1.61 7.48 4.01
N ALA A 183 -2.03 7.25 2.75
CA ALA A 183 -3.37 6.81 2.40
C ALA A 183 -3.63 5.33 2.70
N ALA A 184 -2.57 4.54 2.90
CA ALA A 184 -2.63 3.11 3.15
C ALA A 184 -2.74 2.78 4.63
#